data_b4c5de402ffce6c9c99430f404500831
#
_entry.id   b4c5de402ffce6c9c99430f404500831
#
_cell.length_a   1.000
_cell.length_b   1.000
_cell.length_c   1.000
_cell.angle_alpha   90.00
_cell.angle_beta   90.00
_cell.angle_gamma   90.00
#
_symmetry.space_group_name_H-M   'P 1'
#
loop_
_entity.id
_entity.type
_entity.pdbx_description
1 polymer ?
#
loop_
_entity_poly.entity_id
_entity_poly.type
_entity_poly.pdbx_seq_one_letter_code
_entity_poly.pdbx_strand_id
1 'polypeptide(L)'
;MVVTAKGRERTYVEHFAAREHPVPRGCVDGVIELDSFAEILRDDVQHRLLDQNVVFVANRSFEVYLRQKYDYDEIETRMLVPFFGNRHLLRAEEREGGMDQYAILRKAGIRHPRQFSAPSEIQGLVMVKAPHAKVSFERAFFLASSSREYAQTAERLIDEGVLTADGLAGAVIEEYALGPSVNLNFFYSPLLRELELSGTDTRRQTNLEGFRNVPPSALDALRGVTMRLEEAGHIATTILESMLEPAFEMGERFVGAAAELRPPGAIGPFALQCIVSAGPPKELVCYDVSLRIPGSPGTRYTPYSAYRWGRDVSVGERIAMEVVMARDTDRLKDVLT
;
A
#
# COMPACT_ATOMS: atom_id res chain seq x y z
N MET A 1 2.01 18.32 -12.40
CA MET A 1 2.39 19.10 -11.19
C MET A 1 2.69 18.14 -10.05
N VAL A 2 3.63 18.47 -9.17
CA VAL A 2 3.98 17.71 -7.97
C VAL A 2 3.73 18.59 -6.74
N VAL A 3 3.07 18.02 -5.72
CA VAL A 3 2.96 18.64 -4.38
C VAL A 3 3.88 17.86 -3.46
N THR A 4 4.80 18.52 -2.80
CA THR A 4 5.84 17.89 -1.99
C THR A 4 6.16 18.70 -0.74
N ALA A 5 6.79 18.06 0.26
CA ALA A 5 7.34 18.77 1.40
C ALA A 5 8.76 19.23 1.11
N LYS A 6 9.16 20.37 1.71
CA LYS A 6 10.50 20.95 1.61
C LYS A 6 11.62 19.92 1.79
N GLY A 7 12.61 19.97 0.91
CA GLY A 7 13.76 19.08 0.90
C GLY A 7 13.52 17.71 0.26
N ARG A 8 12.30 17.41 -0.19
CA ARG A 8 11.97 16.15 -0.90
C ARG A 8 11.79 16.32 -2.41
N GLU A 9 11.68 17.54 -2.90
CA GLU A 9 11.59 17.89 -4.31
C GLU A 9 12.87 17.61 -5.09
N ARG A 10 13.99 17.50 -4.38
CA ARG A 10 15.35 17.44 -4.96
C ARG A 10 15.79 16.07 -5.46
N THR A 11 14.97 15.05 -5.34
CA THR A 11 15.47 13.70 -5.47
C THR A 11 15.89 13.30 -6.88
N TYR A 12 15.08 13.53 -7.88
CA TYR A 12 15.33 12.99 -9.21
C TYR A 12 15.59 14.05 -10.26
N VAL A 13 14.77 15.10 -10.29
CA VAL A 13 14.84 16.15 -11.31
C VAL A 13 16.14 16.94 -11.18
N GLU A 14 16.50 17.34 -9.94
CA GLU A 14 17.75 18.08 -9.71
C GLU A 14 19.01 17.22 -9.89
N HIS A 15 18.94 15.93 -9.55
CA HIS A 15 20.05 15.01 -9.78
C HIS A 15 20.43 14.95 -11.27
N PHE A 16 19.44 14.93 -12.16
CA PHE A 16 19.69 14.93 -13.60
C PHE A 16 20.03 16.32 -14.13
N ALA A 17 19.39 17.38 -13.63
CA ALA A 17 19.70 18.76 -13.99
C ALA A 17 21.14 19.12 -13.63
N ALA A 18 21.63 18.71 -12.46
CA ALA A 18 23.02 18.92 -12.02
C ALA A 18 24.07 18.19 -12.89
N ARG A 19 23.62 17.22 -13.71
CA ARG A 19 24.49 16.45 -14.63
C ARG A 19 24.26 16.83 -16.09
N GLU A 20 23.62 17.95 -16.34
CA GLU A 20 23.29 18.44 -17.69
C GLU A 20 22.46 17.47 -18.53
N HIS A 21 21.81 16.49 -17.89
CA HIS A 21 20.87 15.60 -18.56
C HIS A 21 19.49 16.27 -18.64
N PRO A 22 18.94 16.47 -19.84
CA PRO A 22 17.61 17.06 -19.95
C PRO A 22 16.56 16.12 -19.36
N VAL A 23 15.81 16.60 -18.38
CA VAL A 23 14.58 15.92 -17.94
C VAL A 23 13.58 16.00 -19.10
N PRO A 24 12.94 14.88 -19.50
CA PRO A 24 11.95 14.91 -20.57
C PRO A 24 10.89 15.96 -20.29
N ARG A 25 10.55 16.77 -21.30
CA ARG A 25 9.48 17.77 -21.18
C ARG A 25 8.17 17.08 -20.79
N GLY A 26 7.41 17.67 -19.86
CA GLY A 26 6.14 17.14 -19.38
C GLY A 26 6.26 16.10 -18.26
N CYS A 27 7.47 15.78 -17.78
CA CYS A 27 7.61 14.94 -16.58
C CYS A 27 7.15 15.67 -15.32
N VAL A 28 7.51 16.96 -15.18
CA VAL A 28 7.11 17.81 -14.06
C VAL A 28 6.97 19.23 -14.57
N ASP A 29 5.74 19.72 -14.70
CA ASP A 29 5.45 21.09 -15.20
C ASP A 29 5.51 22.13 -14.09
N GLY A 30 5.47 21.71 -12.83
CA GLY A 30 5.57 22.59 -11.67
C GLY A 30 5.60 21.84 -10.37
N VAL A 31 6.14 22.49 -9.34
CA VAL A 31 6.23 21.97 -7.98
C VAL A 31 5.57 22.95 -7.02
N ILE A 32 4.70 22.45 -6.13
CA ILE A 32 4.22 23.15 -4.97
C ILE A 32 4.93 22.59 -3.75
N GLU A 33 5.78 23.41 -3.15
CA GLU A 33 6.55 23.04 -1.98
C GLU A 33 5.83 23.51 -0.71
N LEU A 34 5.61 22.61 0.23
CA LEU A 34 4.94 22.81 1.50
C LEU A 34 5.93 22.59 2.65
N ASP A 35 5.71 23.19 3.82
CA ASP A 35 6.54 22.92 5.00
C ASP A 35 6.31 21.49 5.52
N SER A 36 5.09 20.98 5.40
CA SER A 36 4.75 19.56 5.62
C SER A 36 3.68 19.10 4.63
N PHE A 37 3.59 17.80 4.40
CA PHE A 37 2.52 17.24 3.54
C PHE A 37 1.11 17.51 4.07
N ALA A 38 0.93 17.64 5.38
CA ALA A 38 -0.37 17.94 5.99
C ALA A 38 -0.93 19.30 5.55
N GLU A 39 -0.07 20.22 5.09
CA GLU A 39 -0.50 21.53 4.60
C GLU A 39 -1.24 21.48 3.26
N ILE A 40 -1.25 20.33 2.57
CA ILE A 40 -2.05 20.17 1.36
C ILE A 40 -3.54 20.49 1.60
N LEU A 41 -4.04 20.24 2.82
CA LEU A 41 -5.43 20.51 3.19
C LEU A 41 -5.69 21.97 3.63
N ARG A 42 -4.72 22.87 3.49
CA ARG A 42 -4.93 24.30 3.70
C ARG A 42 -5.80 24.86 2.57
N ASP A 43 -6.70 25.75 2.90
CA ASP A 43 -7.66 26.32 1.95
C ASP A 43 -6.95 27.04 0.79
N ASP A 44 -5.88 27.79 1.07
CA ASP A 44 -5.10 28.49 0.04
C ASP A 44 -4.40 27.53 -0.93
N VAL A 45 -3.93 26.39 -0.42
CA VAL A 45 -3.32 25.33 -1.25
C VAL A 45 -4.37 24.64 -2.11
N GLN A 46 -5.54 24.32 -1.51
CA GLN A 46 -6.65 23.70 -2.25
C GLN A 46 -7.17 24.62 -3.36
N HIS A 47 -7.38 25.91 -3.08
CA HIS A 47 -7.79 26.88 -4.09
C HIS A 47 -6.75 27.03 -5.20
N ARG A 48 -5.46 27.10 -4.85
CA ARG A 48 -4.39 27.15 -5.83
C ARG A 48 -4.38 25.92 -6.75
N LEU A 49 -4.69 24.73 -6.21
CA LEU A 49 -4.78 23.49 -7.02
C LEU A 49 -6.03 23.50 -7.90
N LEU A 50 -7.17 23.98 -7.40
CA LEU A 50 -8.40 24.16 -8.19
C LEU A 50 -8.20 25.12 -9.35
N ASP A 51 -7.52 26.25 -9.15
CA ASP A 51 -7.20 27.21 -10.18
C ASP A 51 -6.33 26.64 -11.31
N GLN A 52 -5.56 25.61 -11.01
CA GLN A 52 -4.76 24.88 -12.01
C GLN A 52 -5.56 23.85 -12.80
N ASN A 53 -6.85 23.65 -12.47
CA ASN A 53 -7.72 22.66 -13.12
C ASN A 53 -7.09 21.25 -13.17
N VAL A 54 -6.56 20.79 -12.04
CA VAL A 54 -5.87 19.51 -11.91
C VAL A 54 -6.75 18.45 -11.28
N VAL A 55 -6.42 17.19 -11.54
CA VAL A 55 -6.95 16.02 -10.82
C VAL A 55 -5.87 15.55 -9.85
N PHE A 56 -6.23 15.40 -8.59
CA PHE A 56 -5.31 14.91 -7.57
C PHE A 56 -5.23 13.39 -7.60
N VAL A 57 -4.02 12.87 -7.57
CA VAL A 57 -3.75 11.42 -7.50
C VAL A 57 -2.92 11.14 -6.26
N ALA A 58 -3.48 10.37 -5.33
CA ALA A 58 -2.79 10.00 -4.10
C ALA A 58 -1.64 9.02 -4.37
N ASN A 59 -0.47 9.30 -3.80
CA ASN A 59 0.63 8.35 -3.76
C ASN A 59 0.53 7.46 -2.51
N ARG A 60 1.43 6.49 -2.41
CA ARG A 60 1.45 5.47 -1.35
C ARG A 60 1.54 6.00 0.09
N SER A 61 1.96 7.23 0.29
CA SER A 61 2.19 7.79 1.63
C SER A 61 1.21 8.91 1.97
N PHE A 62 0.24 9.16 1.10
CA PHE A 62 -0.67 10.29 1.23
C PHE A 62 -1.39 10.32 2.58
N GLU A 63 -2.14 9.27 2.90
CA GLU A 63 -2.89 9.19 4.16
C GLU A 63 -1.97 9.13 5.39
N VAL A 64 -0.83 8.44 5.31
CA VAL A 64 0.12 8.33 6.42
C VAL A 64 0.60 9.70 6.90
N TYR A 65 0.88 10.62 5.99
CA TYR A 65 1.30 11.97 6.35
C TYR A 65 0.15 12.85 6.85
N LEU A 66 -1.03 12.68 6.27
CA LEU A 66 -2.20 13.48 6.67
C LEU A 66 -2.75 13.03 8.03
N ARG A 67 -2.76 11.73 8.30
CA ARG A 67 -3.25 11.14 9.56
C ARG A 67 -2.45 11.56 10.80
N GLN A 68 -1.26 12.11 10.63
CA GLN A 68 -0.52 12.73 11.73
C GLN A 68 -1.21 13.98 12.29
N LYS A 69 -2.10 14.62 11.52
CA LYS A 69 -2.75 15.88 11.88
C LYS A 69 -4.27 15.85 11.75
N TYR A 70 -4.81 15.09 10.83
CA TYR A 70 -6.23 15.08 10.46
C TYR A 70 -6.80 13.67 10.57
N ASP A 71 -8.08 13.56 10.93
CA ASP A 71 -8.82 12.31 10.77
C ASP A 71 -9.31 12.12 9.32
N TYR A 72 -9.94 10.97 9.03
CA TYR A 72 -10.41 10.69 7.66
C TYR A 72 -11.57 11.59 7.25
N ASP A 73 -12.46 11.98 8.15
CA ASP A 73 -13.58 12.85 7.84
C ASP A 73 -13.08 14.26 7.46
N GLU A 74 -12.07 14.75 8.15
CA GLU A 74 -11.38 15.98 7.78
C GLU A 74 -10.66 15.88 6.44
N ILE A 75 -9.94 14.77 6.18
CA ILE A 75 -9.25 14.55 4.89
C ILE A 75 -10.25 14.52 3.75
N GLU A 76 -11.35 13.80 3.90
CA GLU A 76 -12.38 13.66 2.88
C GLU A 76 -13.13 14.96 2.60
N THR A 77 -13.43 15.75 3.63
CA THR A 77 -14.20 16.99 3.50
C THR A 77 -13.36 18.19 3.07
N ARG A 78 -12.09 18.26 3.48
CA ARG A 78 -11.21 19.38 3.17
C ARG A 78 -10.46 19.26 1.85
N MET A 79 -10.44 18.07 1.25
CA MET A 79 -9.88 17.86 -0.10
C MET A 79 -10.89 18.35 -1.15
N LEU A 80 -10.75 19.60 -1.57
CA LEU A 80 -11.66 20.24 -2.55
C LEU A 80 -11.32 19.86 -4.00
N VAL A 81 -10.06 19.54 -4.26
CA VAL A 81 -9.59 19.17 -5.60
C VAL A 81 -10.20 17.83 -6.01
N PRO A 82 -10.69 17.67 -7.26
CA PRO A 82 -11.14 16.39 -7.77
C PRO A 82 -10.09 15.31 -7.57
N PHE A 83 -10.48 14.22 -6.92
CA PHE A 83 -9.60 13.13 -6.52
C PHE A 83 -9.80 11.94 -7.45
N PHE A 84 -8.75 11.49 -8.14
CA PHE A 84 -8.80 10.28 -8.93
C PHE A 84 -8.86 9.05 -8.02
N GLY A 85 -9.94 8.31 -8.13
CA GLY A 85 -10.20 7.18 -7.25
C GLY A 85 -11.32 7.45 -6.25
N ASN A 86 -11.54 6.50 -5.36
CA ASN A 86 -12.51 6.64 -4.27
C ASN A 86 -11.80 7.09 -2.99
N ARG A 87 -11.88 8.40 -2.68
CA ARG A 87 -11.27 8.96 -1.45
C ARG A 87 -11.84 8.34 -0.17
N HIS A 88 -13.09 7.89 -0.19
CA HIS A 88 -13.73 7.26 0.97
C HIS A 88 -13.28 5.82 1.22
N LEU A 89 -12.63 5.21 0.23
CA LEU A 89 -12.07 3.87 0.37
C LEU A 89 -10.71 3.87 1.09
N LEU A 90 -9.96 4.98 1.07
CA LEU A 90 -8.62 5.09 1.67
C LEU A 90 -8.60 4.68 3.16
N ARG A 91 -9.65 5.05 3.92
CA ARG A 91 -9.75 4.69 5.34
C ARG A 91 -9.80 3.18 5.60
N ALA A 92 -10.17 2.39 4.60
CA ALA A 92 -10.19 0.94 4.73
C ALA A 92 -8.78 0.30 4.69
N GLU A 93 -7.72 1.06 4.40
CA GLU A 93 -6.34 0.57 4.58
C GLU A 93 -5.97 0.40 6.06
N GLU A 94 -6.69 1.06 6.97
CA GLU A 94 -6.47 0.88 8.40
C GLU A 94 -6.97 -0.48 8.89
N ARG A 95 -6.57 -0.83 10.10
CA ARG A 95 -6.91 -2.10 10.77
C ARG A 95 -7.85 -1.89 11.95
N GLU A 96 -8.35 -0.66 12.12
CA GLU A 96 -9.22 -0.23 13.20
C GLU A 96 -10.58 0.23 12.64
N GLY A 97 -11.65 0.00 13.39
CA GLY A 97 -12.92 0.68 13.14
C GLY A 97 -13.97 -0.05 12.32
N GLY A 98 -13.98 -1.37 12.28
CA GLY A 98 -15.11 -2.19 11.79
C GLY A 98 -15.36 -2.21 10.27
N MET A 99 -14.87 -1.21 9.54
CA MET A 99 -14.93 -1.11 8.07
C MET A 99 -13.51 -1.01 7.48
N ASP A 100 -12.62 -1.80 8.04
CA ASP A 100 -11.22 -1.91 7.69
C ASP A 100 -11.00 -2.86 6.49
N GLN A 101 -9.73 -3.03 6.11
CA GLN A 101 -9.34 -3.95 5.03
C GLN A 101 -9.82 -5.39 5.28
N TYR A 102 -9.85 -5.84 6.55
CA TYR A 102 -10.31 -7.21 6.88
C TYR A 102 -11.82 -7.36 6.70
N ALA A 103 -12.60 -6.30 6.91
CA ALA A 103 -14.04 -6.31 6.62
C ALA A 103 -14.28 -6.56 5.12
N ILE A 104 -13.53 -5.88 4.25
CA ILE A 104 -13.60 -6.08 2.80
C ILE A 104 -13.14 -7.51 2.44
N LEU A 105 -11.99 -7.97 2.98
CA LEU A 105 -11.47 -9.30 2.70
C LEU A 105 -12.44 -10.41 3.15
N ARG A 106 -13.03 -10.29 4.34
CA ARG A 106 -14.06 -11.23 4.83
C ARG A 106 -15.31 -11.22 3.94
N LYS A 107 -15.81 -10.04 3.59
CA LYS A 107 -16.98 -9.90 2.70
C LYS A 107 -16.72 -10.51 1.33
N ALA A 108 -15.50 -10.35 0.81
CA ALA A 108 -15.06 -10.92 -0.45
C ALA A 108 -14.77 -12.43 -0.37
N GLY A 109 -14.79 -13.05 0.81
CA GLY A 109 -14.37 -14.44 1.01
C GLY A 109 -12.91 -14.69 0.63
N ILE A 110 -12.05 -13.68 0.81
CA ILE A 110 -10.62 -13.78 0.52
C ILE A 110 -9.89 -14.34 1.73
N ARG A 111 -9.06 -15.38 1.51
CA ARG A 111 -8.20 -15.94 2.55
C ARG A 111 -7.22 -14.87 3.05
N HIS A 112 -7.26 -14.61 4.35
CA HIS A 112 -6.33 -13.71 5.02
C HIS A 112 -5.77 -14.40 6.28
N PRO A 113 -4.68 -13.92 6.90
CA PRO A 113 -4.17 -14.46 8.15
C PRO A 113 -5.24 -14.50 9.22
N ARG A 114 -5.28 -15.60 9.97
CA ARG A 114 -6.18 -15.71 11.13
C ARG A 114 -5.78 -14.67 12.17
N GLN A 115 -6.77 -13.93 12.67
CA GLN A 115 -6.58 -12.96 13.74
C GLN A 115 -6.85 -13.60 15.10
N PHE A 116 -6.12 -13.16 16.11
CA PHE A 116 -6.25 -13.59 17.50
C PHE A 116 -6.71 -12.41 18.36
N SER A 117 -7.66 -12.66 19.26
CA SER A 117 -8.23 -11.61 20.09
C SER A 117 -7.35 -11.26 21.30
N ALA A 118 -6.49 -12.19 21.73
CA ALA A 118 -5.60 -11.99 22.86
C ALA A 118 -4.28 -12.76 22.72
N PRO A 119 -3.19 -12.28 23.35
CA PRO A 119 -1.91 -12.97 23.34
C PRO A 119 -1.96 -14.39 23.93
N SER A 120 -2.94 -14.68 24.81
CA SER A 120 -3.16 -16.03 25.39
C SER A 120 -3.58 -17.07 24.36
N GLU A 121 -4.07 -16.65 23.20
CA GLU A 121 -4.50 -17.55 22.12
C GLU A 121 -3.34 -17.96 21.18
N ILE A 122 -2.14 -17.39 21.37
CA ILE A 122 -0.98 -17.66 20.52
C ILE A 122 -0.53 -19.12 20.72
N GLN A 123 -0.67 -19.93 19.68
CA GLN A 123 -0.29 -21.35 19.66
C GLN A 123 0.76 -21.66 18.58
N GLY A 124 1.32 -20.67 17.94
CA GLY A 124 2.32 -20.80 16.88
C GLY A 124 2.87 -19.43 16.50
N LEU A 125 3.63 -19.37 15.42
CA LEU A 125 4.25 -18.11 14.99
C LEU A 125 3.18 -17.11 14.54
N VAL A 126 3.20 -15.94 15.14
CA VAL A 126 2.32 -14.81 14.82
C VAL A 126 3.12 -13.56 14.43
N MET A 127 2.51 -12.71 13.63
CA MET A 127 2.93 -11.34 13.39
C MET A 127 2.07 -10.39 14.22
N VAL A 128 2.70 -9.57 15.05
CA VAL A 128 2.03 -8.51 15.80
C VAL A 128 2.25 -7.21 15.05
N LYS A 129 1.16 -6.53 14.69
CA LYS A 129 1.16 -5.30 13.89
C LYS A 129 0.61 -4.16 14.73
N ALA A 130 1.49 -3.37 15.34
CA ALA A 130 1.06 -2.18 16.06
C ALA A 130 0.81 -1.01 15.10
N PRO A 131 -0.28 -0.26 15.25
CA PRO A 131 -0.66 0.83 14.34
C PRO A 131 0.29 2.03 14.43
N HIS A 132 0.92 2.26 15.57
CA HIS A 132 1.75 3.42 15.85
C HIS A 132 3.14 3.00 16.31
N ALA A 133 4.15 3.42 15.55
CA ALA A 133 5.53 3.43 16.00
C ALA A 133 5.92 4.85 16.45
N LYS A 134 6.84 4.97 17.42
CA LYS A 134 7.39 6.29 17.83
C LYS A 134 8.14 7.01 16.70
N VAL A 135 8.66 6.26 15.74
CA VAL A 135 9.37 6.78 14.57
C VAL A 135 8.41 6.80 13.41
N SER A 136 8.21 7.96 12.79
CA SER A 136 7.12 8.29 11.86
C SER A 136 7.07 7.53 10.53
N PHE A 137 7.90 6.52 10.32
CA PHE A 137 7.94 5.72 9.08
C PHE A 137 7.93 4.21 9.29
N GLU A 138 7.98 3.75 10.53
CA GLU A 138 8.07 2.33 10.85
C GLU A 138 6.86 1.90 11.65
N ARG A 139 6.09 1.00 11.10
CA ARG A 139 5.11 0.23 11.87
C ARG A 139 5.91 -0.70 12.79
N ALA A 140 5.62 -0.67 14.07
CA ALA A 140 6.24 -1.59 15.01
C ALA A 140 5.66 -2.99 14.82
N PHE A 141 6.29 -3.79 13.95
CA PHE A 141 5.94 -5.17 13.72
C PHE A 141 6.94 -6.08 14.43
N PHE A 142 6.44 -7.10 15.11
CA PHE A 142 7.31 -8.11 15.71
C PHE A 142 6.68 -9.51 15.63
N LEU A 143 7.53 -10.52 15.79
CA LEU A 143 7.13 -11.91 15.81
C LEU A 143 7.04 -12.43 17.24
N ALA A 144 6.10 -13.34 17.49
CA ALA A 144 6.02 -14.10 18.71
C ALA A 144 5.45 -15.49 18.42
N SER A 145 5.87 -16.50 19.17
CA SER A 145 5.37 -17.88 19.06
C SER A 145 4.60 -18.35 20.29
N SER A 146 4.52 -17.50 21.30
CA SER A 146 3.82 -17.74 22.54
C SER A 146 3.43 -16.44 23.23
N SER A 147 2.48 -16.48 24.16
CA SER A 147 2.10 -15.35 25.01
C SER A 147 3.30 -14.79 25.79
N ARG A 148 4.21 -15.66 26.25
CA ARG A 148 5.42 -15.26 26.96
C ARG A 148 6.37 -14.47 26.05
N GLU A 149 6.63 -14.96 24.87
CA GLU A 149 7.50 -14.29 23.90
C GLU A 149 6.90 -12.95 23.45
N TYR A 150 5.57 -12.90 23.27
CA TYR A 150 4.84 -11.67 23.00
C TYR A 150 5.13 -10.62 24.08
N ALA A 151 4.93 -10.97 25.36
CA ALA A 151 5.15 -10.03 26.47
C ALA A 151 6.60 -9.55 26.56
N GLN A 152 7.56 -10.45 26.45
CA GLN A 152 9.00 -10.12 26.52
C GLN A 152 9.43 -9.22 25.35
N THR A 153 8.94 -9.49 24.14
CA THR A 153 9.29 -8.69 22.96
C THR A 153 8.62 -7.32 23.01
N ALA A 154 7.35 -7.25 23.43
CA ALA A 154 6.64 -6.00 23.58
C ALA A 154 7.32 -5.08 24.64
N GLU A 155 7.67 -5.61 25.82
CA GLU A 155 8.36 -4.89 26.87
C GLU A 155 9.68 -4.30 26.34
N ARG A 156 10.52 -5.13 25.71
CA ARG A 156 11.78 -4.70 25.14
C ARG A 156 11.59 -3.58 24.09
N LEU A 157 10.63 -3.70 23.17
CA LEU A 157 10.37 -2.70 22.14
C LEU A 157 9.84 -1.38 22.73
N ILE A 158 9.09 -1.44 23.83
CA ILE A 158 8.66 -0.25 24.57
C ILE A 158 9.88 0.44 25.23
N ASP A 159 10.75 -0.32 25.89
CA ASP A 159 11.96 0.20 26.53
C ASP A 159 12.93 0.81 25.50
N GLU A 160 13.09 0.18 24.34
CA GLU A 160 13.86 0.70 23.20
C GLU A 160 13.20 1.94 22.55
N GLY A 161 11.95 2.27 22.90
CA GLY A 161 11.19 3.38 22.36
C GLY A 161 10.70 3.17 20.93
N VAL A 162 10.67 1.94 20.44
CA VAL A 162 10.14 1.56 19.13
C VAL A 162 8.62 1.48 19.15
N LEU A 163 8.06 0.98 20.26
CA LEU A 163 6.63 0.79 20.47
C LEU A 163 6.14 1.66 21.64
N THR A 164 4.88 2.04 21.62
CA THR A 164 4.19 2.66 22.76
C THR A 164 3.20 1.67 23.39
N ALA A 165 2.86 1.85 24.66
CA ALA A 165 1.82 1.03 25.32
C ALA A 165 0.47 1.16 24.61
N ASP A 166 0.09 2.36 24.19
CA ASP A 166 -1.16 2.61 23.45
C ASP A 166 -1.11 1.94 22.07
N GLY A 167 0.03 2.01 21.37
CA GLY A 167 0.23 1.30 20.11
C GLY A 167 0.13 -0.22 20.27
N LEU A 168 0.59 -0.76 21.40
CA LEU A 168 0.44 -2.19 21.70
C LEU A 168 -1.02 -2.57 21.97
N ALA A 169 -1.77 -1.71 22.65
CA ALA A 169 -3.19 -1.95 22.92
C ALA A 169 -4.05 -2.03 21.65
N GLY A 170 -3.68 -1.28 20.60
CA GLY A 170 -4.32 -1.33 19.28
C GLY A 170 -3.67 -2.32 18.30
N ALA A 171 -2.76 -3.19 18.76
CA ALA A 171 -2.04 -4.09 17.87
C ALA A 171 -2.94 -5.25 17.39
N VAL A 172 -2.83 -5.56 16.10
CA VAL A 172 -3.43 -6.76 15.51
C VAL A 172 -2.44 -7.91 15.65
N ILE A 173 -2.90 -9.02 16.26
CA ILE A 173 -2.16 -10.27 16.33
C ILE A 173 -2.69 -11.19 15.24
N GLU A 174 -1.84 -11.61 14.32
CA GLU A 174 -2.27 -12.47 13.22
C GLU A 174 -1.31 -13.62 12.95
N GLU A 175 -1.83 -14.70 12.38
CA GLU A 175 -1.08 -15.84 11.90
C GLU A 175 0.08 -15.37 11.00
N TYR A 176 1.27 -15.91 11.21
CA TYR A 176 2.38 -15.70 10.30
C TYR A 176 2.27 -16.67 9.11
N ALA A 177 1.76 -16.18 7.99
CA ALA A 177 1.67 -16.99 6.79
C ALA A 177 3.07 -17.24 6.21
N LEU A 178 3.43 -18.51 6.05
CA LEU A 178 4.74 -18.93 5.53
C LEU A 178 4.70 -19.10 4.02
N GLY A 179 5.56 -18.34 3.33
CA GLY A 179 5.72 -18.41 1.88
C GLY A 179 6.36 -17.16 1.30
N PRO A 180 6.64 -17.15 0.01
CA PRO A 180 7.09 -15.94 -0.68
C PRO A 180 5.98 -14.91 -0.74
N SER A 181 6.36 -13.64 -0.51
CA SER A 181 5.43 -12.51 -0.68
C SER A 181 5.28 -12.16 -2.15
N VAL A 182 4.08 -11.78 -2.54
CA VAL A 182 3.75 -11.21 -3.84
C VAL A 182 2.72 -10.11 -3.68
N ASN A 183 2.95 -8.97 -4.29
CA ASN A 183 1.96 -7.91 -4.41
C ASN A 183 1.30 -8.07 -5.78
N LEU A 184 -0.02 -8.21 -5.79
CA LEU A 184 -0.85 -8.21 -6.98
C LEU A 184 -1.31 -6.77 -7.21
N ASN A 185 -0.69 -6.08 -8.17
CA ASN A 185 -1.01 -4.68 -8.45
C ASN A 185 -2.07 -4.63 -9.55
N PHE A 186 -3.28 -4.32 -9.15
CA PHE A 186 -4.44 -4.23 -10.03
C PHE A 186 -4.74 -2.79 -10.43
N PHE A 187 -5.54 -2.67 -11.50
CA PHE A 187 -6.24 -1.47 -11.88
C PHE A 187 -7.69 -1.84 -12.19
N TYR A 188 -8.66 -1.19 -11.55
CA TYR A 188 -10.05 -1.35 -11.88
C TYR A 188 -10.57 -0.12 -12.63
N SER A 189 -11.08 -0.36 -13.83
CA SER A 189 -11.73 0.66 -14.66
C SER A 189 -13.26 0.60 -14.51
N PRO A 190 -13.88 1.57 -13.83
CA PRO A 190 -15.35 1.63 -13.80
C PRO A 190 -15.96 1.99 -15.17
N LEU A 191 -15.17 2.61 -16.05
CA LEU A 191 -15.61 2.94 -17.42
C LEU A 191 -15.77 1.69 -18.26
N LEU A 192 -14.81 0.78 -18.19
CA LEU A 192 -14.79 -0.50 -18.93
C LEU A 192 -15.45 -1.63 -18.14
N ARG A 193 -15.63 -1.46 -16.83
CA ARG A 193 -16.05 -2.51 -15.87
C ARG A 193 -15.08 -3.70 -15.92
N GLU A 194 -13.81 -3.41 -15.97
CA GLU A 194 -12.74 -4.38 -16.17
C GLU A 194 -11.68 -4.27 -15.09
N LEU A 195 -11.24 -5.41 -14.59
CA LEU A 195 -10.09 -5.54 -13.72
C LEU A 195 -8.86 -5.91 -14.55
N GLU A 196 -7.79 -5.15 -14.38
CA GLU A 196 -6.51 -5.37 -15.04
C GLU A 196 -5.44 -5.71 -14.00
N LEU A 197 -4.58 -6.67 -14.27
CA LEU A 197 -3.36 -6.88 -13.52
C LEU A 197 -2.25 -6.03 -14.15
N SER A 198 -1.88 -4.93 -13.49
CA SER A 198 -0.84 -4.01 -13.97
C SER A 198 0.56 -4.61 -13.83
N GLY A 199 0.74 -5.49 -12.85
CA GLY A 199 2.00 -6.16 -12.60
C GLY A 199 2.07 -6.80 -11.23
N THR A 200 3.13 -7.55 -10.99
CA THR A 200 3.43 -8.14 -9.70
C THR A 200 4.84 -7.78 -9.23
N ASP A 201 5.03 -7.71 -7.93
CA ASP A 201 6.31 -7.44 -7.31
C ASP A 201 6.43 -8.12 -5.94
N THR A 202 7.63 -8.17 -5.43
CA THR A 202 7.90 -8.53 -4.04
C THR A 202 8.59 -7.38 -3.32
N ARG A 203 8.21 -7.16 -2.06
CA ARG A 203 8.83 -6.15 -1.21
C ARG A 203 10.15 -6.66 -0.66
N ARG A 204 11.18 -5.84 -0.76
CA ARG A 204 12.45 -6.05 -0.06
C ARG A 204 12.38 -5.40 1.31
N GLN A 205 12.79 -6.14 2.33
CA GLN A 205 12.76 -5.68 3.71
C GLN A 205 14.13 -5.80 4.35
N THR A 206 14.58 -4.72 5.02
CA THR A 206 15.85 -4.70 5.72
C THR A 206 15.90 -5.78 6.77
N ASN A 207 17.08 -6.20 7.03
CA ASN A 207 17.61 -7.33 7.79
C ASN A 207 16.85 -8.65 7.69
N LEU A 208 15.53 -8.69 7.39
CA LEU A 208 14.84 -9.95 7.08
C LEU A 208 15.50 -10.68 5.90
N GLU A 209 15.81 -9.97 4.82
CA GLU A 209 16.55 -10.57 3.71
C GLU A 209 17.98 -10.97 4.10
N GLY A 210 18.61 -10.21 5.00
CA GLY A 210 19.89 -10.56 5.61
C GLY A 210 19.83 -11.90 6.35
N PHE A 211 18.82 -12.10 7.19
CA PHE A 211 18.58 -13.38 7.88
C PHE A 211 18.41 -14.55 6.93
N ARG A 212 17.70 -14.34 5.81
CA ARG A 212 17.48 -15.38 4.79
C ARG A 212 18.75 -15.78 4.04
N ASN A 213 19.75 -14.92 3.97
CA ASN A 213 21.01 -15.14 3.26
C ASN A 213 22.13 -15.70 4.16
N VAL A 214 21.90 -15.77 5.47
CA VAL A 214 22.86 -16.33 6.40
C VAL A 214 22.75 -17.85 6.42
N PRO A 215 23.86 -18.60 6.30
CA PRO A 215 23.84 -20.04 6.37
C PRO A 215 23.36 -20.52 7.75
N PRO A 216 22.68 -21.68 7.84
CA PRO A 216 22.16 -22.19 9.10
C PRO A 216 23.18 -22.28 10.22
N SER A 217 24.44 -22.56 9.89
CA SER A 217 25.56 -22.62 10.85
C SER A 217 25.92 -21.29 11.52
N ALA A 218 25.49 -20.16 10.97
CA ALA A 218 25.76 -18.83 11.50
C ALA A 218 24.51 -18.16 12.13
N LEU A 219 23.35 -18.81 12.13
CA LEU A 219 22.11 -18.24 12.69
C LEU A 219 22.23 -17.92 14.19
N ASP A 220 23.00 -18.70 14.95
CA ASP A 220 23.22 -18.43 16.38
C ASP A 220 23.88 -17.07 16.65
N ALA A 221 24.70 -16.59 15.72
CA ALA A 221 25.32 -15.27 15.83
C ALA A 221 24.31 -14.12 15.68
N LEU A 222 23.11 -14.39 15.17
CA LEU A 222 22.06 -13.40 14.99
C LEU A 222 21.06 -13.34 16.15
N ARG A 223 21.21 -14.16 17.20
CA ARG A 223 20.25 -14.23 18.32
C ARG A 223 20.04 -12.89 19.05
N GLY A 224 20.98 -11.96 18.98
CA GLY A 224 20.86 -10.62 19.56
C GLY A 224 20.44 -9.54 18.58
N VAL A 225 20.20 -9.88 17.31
CA VAL A 225 19.84 -8.91 16.28
C VAL A 225 18.33 -8.77 16.23
N THR A 226 17.84 -7.58 16.53
CA THR A 226 16.41 -7.27 16.39
C THR A 226 16.02 -7.32 14.92
N MET A 227 15.02 -8.15 14.58
CA MET A 227 14.48 -8.19 13.24
C MET A 227 13.71 -6.91 12.94
N ARG A 228 14.05 -6.25 11.84
CA ARG A 228 13.36 -5.05 11.34
C ARG A 228 12.77 -5.34 9.97
N LEU A 229 11.52 -4.94 9.80
CA LEU A 229 10.75 -5.13 8.58
C LEU A 229 10.58 -3.80 7.84
N GLU A 230 11.69 -3.05 7.73
CA GLU A 230 11.72 -1.77 7.02
C GLU A 230 11.74 -2.00 5.51
N GLU A 231 10.99 -1.22 4.78
CA GLU A 231 10.98 -1.31 3.33
C GLU A 231 12.29 -0.79 2.73
N ALA A 232 12.98 -1.64 1.98
CA ALA A 232 14.20 -1.31 1.24
C ALA A 232 13.96 -1.18 -0.27
N GLY A 233 12.73 -1.36 -0.73
CA GLY A 233 12.35 -1.28 -2.14
C GLY A 233 11.55 -2.48 -2.61
N HIS A 234 11.36 -2.56 -3.94
CA HIS A 234 10.58 -3.62 -4.59
C HIS A 234 11.36 -4.24 -5.73
N ILE A 235 11.09 -5.51 -5.99
CA ILE A 235 11.59 -6.25 -7.17
C ILE A 235 10.38 -6.65 -7.99
N ALA A 236 10.36 -6.28 -9.28
CA ALA A 236 9.38 -6.80 -10.23
C ALA A 236 9.54 -8.31 -10.35
N THR A 237 8.46 -9.03 -10.28
CA THR A 237 8.44 -10.50 -10.31
C THR A 237 7.25 -11.00 -11.12
N THR A 238 7.18 -12.30 -11.33
CA THR A 238 6.03 -12.97 -11.92
C THR A 238 5.50 -14.01 -10.94
N ILE A 239 4.23 -14.39 -11.10
CA ILE A 239 3.64 -15.56 -10.43
C ILE A 239 3.47 -16.69 -11.43
N LEU A 240 3.25 -17.89 -10.92
CA LEU A 240 2.94 -19.04 -11.78
C LEU A 240 1.66 -18.76 -12.59
N GLU A 241 1.64 -19.15 -13.86
CA GLU A 241 0.46 -18.99 -14.72
C GLU A 241 -0.80 -19.62 -14.12
N SER A 242 -0.67 -20.78 -13.46
CA SER A 242 -1.77 -21.43 -12.76
C SER A 242 -2.33 -20.64 -11.56
N MET A 243 -1.67 -19.58 -11.15
CA MET A 243 -2.15 -18.69 -10.08
C MET A 243 -2.76 -17.39 -10.61
N LEU A 244 -2.71 -17.13 -11.91
CA LEU A 244 -3.29 -15.92 -12.50
C LEU A 244 -4.80 -15.90 -12.37
N GLU A 245 -5.47 -16.99 -12.72
CA GLU A 245 -6.93 -17.08 -12.59
C GLU A 245 -7.39 -16.91 -11.13
N PRO A 246 -6.84 -17.62 -10.13
CA PRO A 246 -7.14 -17.34 -8.72
C PRO A 246 -6.84 -15.90 -8.28
N ALA A 247 -5.81 -15.26 -8.84
CA ALA A 247 -5.49 -13.86 -8.54
C ALA A 247 -6.55 -12.91 -9.10
N PHE A 248 -7.01 -13.12 -10.34
CA PHE A 248 -8.10 -12.33 -10.93
C PHE A 248 -9.42 -12.52 -10.18
N GLU A 249 -9.81 -13.76 -9.89
CA GLU A 249 -11.01 -14.05 -9.09
C GLU A 249 -10.96 -13.36 -7.71
N MET A 250 -9.79 -13.35 -7.08
CA MET A 250 -9.58 -12.62 -5.82
C MET A 250 -9.79 -11.12 -6.01
N GLY A 251 -9.19 -10.53 -7.04
CA GLY A 251 -9.32 -9.11 -7.35
C GLY A 251 -10.77 -8.70 -7.66
N GLU A 252 -11.49 -9.49 -8.46
CA GLU A 252 -12.90 -9.25 -8.79
C GLU A 252 -13.80 -9.32 -7.56
N ARG A 253 -13.61 -10.33 -6.70
CA ARG A 253 -14.36 -10.42 -5.43
C ARG A 253 -14.04 -9.25 -4.52
N PHE A 254 -12.79 -8.78 -4.48
CA PHE A 254 -12.41 -7.59 -3.72
C PHE A 254 -13.12 -6.35 -4.24
N VAL A 255 -13.13 -6.12 -5.56
CA VAL A 255 -13.82 -4.98 -6.19
C VAL A 255 -15.31 -4.99 -5.87
N GLY A 256 -15.98 -6.16 -5.99
CA GLY A 256 -17.40 -6.31 -5.65
C GLY A 256 -17.68 -5.98 -4.19
N ALA A 257 -16.91 -6.54 -3.27
CA ALA A 257 -17.06 -6.28 -1.83
C ALA A 257 -16.78 -4.82 -1.46
N ALA A 258 -15.78 -4.20 -2.07
CA ALA A 258 -15.47 -2.78 -1.87
C ALA A 258 -16.61 -1.88 -2.36
N ALA A 259 -17.25 -2.21 -3.49
CA ALA A 259 -18.39 -1.47 -4.01
C ALA A 259 -19.61 -1.55 -3.09
N GLU A 260 -19.86 -2.70 -2.47
CA GLU A 260 -20.96 -2.87 -1.52
C GLU A 260 -20.71 -2.15 -0.18
N LEU A 261 -19.50 -2.22 0.33
CA LEU A 261 -19.16 -1.69 1.65
C LEU A 261 -18.80 -0.20 1.64
N ARG A 262 -18.20 0.28 0.57
CA ARG A 262 -17.71 1.67 0.40
C ARG A 262 -17.95 2.17 -1.03
N PRO A 263 -19.20 2.43 -1.43
CA PRO A 263 -19.52 2.98 -2.76
C PRO A 263 -18.70 4.26 -3.06
N PRO A 264 -18.27 4.44 -4.31
CA PRO A 264 -18.48 3.62 -5.48
C PRO A 264 -17.55 2.39 -5.61
N GLY A 265 -16.79 2.03 -4.58
CA GLY A 265 -15.86 0.91 -4.58
C GLY A 265 -14.46 1.27 -5.07
N ALA A 266 -13.74 0.29 -5.55
CA ALA A 266 -12.41 0.51 -6.12
C ALA A 266 -12.50 1.27 -7.44
N ILE A 267 -11.61 2.25 -7.63
CA ILE A 267 -11.44 3.01 -8.87
C ILE A 267 -9.93 3.18 -9.08
N GLY A 268 -9.44 2.77 -10.24
CA GLY A 268 -8.03 2.90 -10.58
C GLY A 268 -7.12 1.89 -9.86
N PRO A 269 -5.88 2.27 -9.51
CA PRO A 269 -4.89 1.35 -9.01
C PRO A 269 -5.13 0.97 -7.55
N PHE A 270 -4.96 -0.33 -7.26
CA PHE A 270 -4.90 -0.88 -5.90
C PHE A 270 -4.00 -2.12 -5.88
N ALA A 271 -3.61 -2.59 -4.71
CA ALA A 271 -2.85 -3.82 -4.59
C ALA A 271 -3.38 -4.71 -3.47
N LEU A 272 -3.37 -6.02 -3.72
CA LEU A 272 -3.54 -7.05 -2.73
C LEU A 272 -2.16 -7.67 -2.44
N GLN A 273 -1.69 -7.49 -1.20
CA GLN A 273 -0.39 -7.99 -0.77
C GLN A 273 -0.59 -9.40 -0.20
N CYS A 274 -0.02 -10.38 -0.86
CA CYS A 274 -0.26 -11.78 -0.58
C CYS A 274 1.01 -12.54 -0.20
N ILE A 275 0.81 -13.63 0.52
CA ILE A 275 1.78 -14.72 0.64
C ILE A 275 1.26 -15.87 -0.21
N VAL A 276 2.15 -16.50 -0.96
CA VAL A 276 1.87 -17.78 -1.63
C VAL A 276 2.17 -18.89 -0.62
N SER A 277 1.14 -19.45 0.01
CA SER A 277 1.31 -20.52 0.99
C SER A 277 1.68 -21.83 0.30
N ALA A 278 2.52 -22.63 0.97
CA ALA A 278 2.79 -23.98 0.53
C ALA A 278 1.52 -24.85 0.66
N GLY A 279 1.28 -25.67 -0.35
CA GLY A 279 0.13 -26.57 -0.33
C GLY A 279 0.44 -27.86 -1.05
N PRO A 280 -0.47 -28.79 -1.21
CA PRO A 280 -1.43 -28.86 -2.29
C PRO A 280 -2.87 -28.51 -1.82
N PRO A 281 -3.57 -27.58 -2.48
CA PRO A 281 -3.07 -26.61 -3.47
C PRO A 281 -2.29 -25.44 -2.85
N LYS A 282 -1.49 -24.72 -3.66
CA LYS A 282 -0.95 -23.41 -3.28
C LYS A 282 -2.09 -22.41 -3.17
N GLU A 283 -2.03 -21.54 -2.16
CA GLU A 283 -3.06 -20.53 -1.92
C GLU A 283 -2.45 -19.12 -1.83
N LEU A 284 -3.23 -18.13 -2.25
CA LEU A 284 -2.94 -16.72 -2.01
C LEU A 284 -3.57 -16.30 -0.69
N VAL A 285 -2.76 -15.93 0.28
CA VAL A 285 -3.20 -15.40 1.59
C VAL A 285 -2.96 -13.90 1.59
N CYS A 286 -4.01 -13.10 1.51
CA CYS A 286 -3.93 -11.64 1.49
C CYS A 286 -3.73 -11.10 2.90
N TYR A 287 -2.59 -10.48 3.18
CA TYR A 287 -2.23 -9.98 4.51
C TYR A 287 -2.27 -8.45 4.64
N ASP A 288 -2.38 -7.74 3.51
CA ASP A 288 -2.46 -6.27 3.48
C ASP A 288 -3.06 -5.80 2.15
N VAL A 289 -3.68 -4.62 2.15
CA VAL A 289 -4.20 -3.98 0.93
C VAL A 289 -3.66 -2.57 0.78
N SER A 290 -3.59 -2.10 -0.45
CA SER A 290 -3.27 -0.71 -0.77
C SER A 290 -4.34 -0.17 -1.72
N LEU A 291 -5.03 0.88 -1.32
CA LEU A 291 -6.22 1.41 -2.01
C LEU A 291 -5.93 2.73 -2.77
N ARG A 292 -4.71 2.91 -3.15
CA ARG A 292 -4.14 4.05 -3.90
C ARG A 292 -3.00 3.55 -4.79
N ILE A 293 -2.23 4.42 -5.41
CA ILE A 293 -1.06 3.97 -6.20
C ILE A 293 -0.14 3.12 -5.32
N PRO A 294 0.05 1.84 -5.64
CA PRO A 294 0.97 0.97 -4.91
C PRO A 294 2.42 1.45 -5.04
N GLY A 295 3.24 1.10 -4.05
CA GLY A 295 4.64 1.54 -3.98
C GLY A 295 5.59 0.81 -4.94
N SER A 296 5.09 0.24 -6.03
CA SER A 296 5.90 -0.56 -6.96
C SER A 296 6.03 0.09 -8.34
N PRO A 297 7.07 0.91 -8.56
CA PRO A 297 7.32 1.49 -9.89
C PRO A 297 7.76 0.44 -10.92
N GLY A 298 8.15 -0.75 -10.48
CA GLY A 298 8.63 -1.83 -11.34
C GLY A 298 7.54 -2.63 -12.05
N THR A 299 6.25 -2.37 -11.79
CA THR A 299 5.14 -3.15 -12.37
C THR A 299 5.14 -3.15 -13.90
N ARG A 300 5.50 -2.05 -14.55
CA ARG A 300 5.61 -1.97 -16.02
C ARG A 300 6.63 -2.97 -16.62
N TYR A 301 7.57 -3.47 -15.83
CA TYR A 301 8.59 -4.43 -16.27
C TYR A 301 8.17 -5.87 -16.10
N THR A 302 6.91 -6.12 -15.75
CA THR A 302 6.28 -7.44 -15.79
C THR A 302 5.43 -7.55 -17.06
N PRO A 303 5.12 -8.75 -17.56
CA PRO A 303 4.43 -8.92 -18.85
C PRO A 303 2.94 -8.53 -18.82
N TYR A 304 2.34 -8.33 -17.65
CA TYR A 304 0.89 -8.32 -17.49
C TYR A 304 0.20 -7.14 -18.17
N SER A 305 0.76 -5.92 -18.05
CA SER A 305 0.18 -4.76 -18.77
C SER A 305 0.27 -4.93 -20.29
N ALA A 306 1.35 -5.57 -20.77
CA ALA A 306 1.55 -5.84 -22.20
C ALA A 306 0.53 -6.84 -22.75
N TYR A 307 0.10 -7.81 -21.96
CA TYR A 307 -0.96 -8.76 -22.37
C TYR A 307 -2.28 -8.05 -22.66
N ARG A 308 -2.61 -7.00 -21.91
CA ARG A 308 -3.83 -6.21 -22.11
C ARG A 308 -3.68 -5.15 -23.20
N TRP A 309 -2.53 -4.46 -23.24
CA TRP A 309 -2.35 -3.23 -24.05
C TRP A 309 -1.43 -3.41 -25.25
N GLY A 310 -0.87 -4.60 -25.46
CA GLY A 310 0.11 -4.87 -26.52
C GLY A 310 1.46 -4.14 -26.33
N ARG A 311 1.64 -3.46 -25.20
CA ARG A 311 2.85 -2.73 -24.82
C ARG A 311 2.91 -2.52 -23.32
N ASP A 312 4.09 -2.22 -22.79
CA ASP A 312 4.26 -1.86 -21.40
C ASP A 312 3.54 -0.54 -21.07
N VAL A 313 2.74 -0.56 -20.02
CA VAL A 313 1.99 0.61 -19.54
C VAL A 313 2.33 0.84 -18.06
N SER A 314 2.80 2.03 -17.72
CA SER A 314 3.01 2.41 -16.33
C SER A 314 1.68 2.74 -15.64
N VAL A 315 1.64 2.65 -14.30
CA VAL A 315 0.44 3.01 -13.53
C VAL A 315 0.02 4.47 -13.80
N GLY A 316 0.97 5.39 -13.86
CA GLY A 316 0.68 6.80 -14.16
C GLY A 316 0.09 6.98 -15.56
N GLU A 317 0.63 6.28 -16.55
CA GLU A 317 0.09 6.30 -17.93
C GLU A 317 -1.33 5.70 -17.98
N ARG A 318 -1.58 4.59 -17.26
CA ARG A 318 -2.90 3.96 -17.21
C ARG A 318 -3.94 4.88 -16.55
N ILE A 319 -3.56 5.61 -15.49
CA ILE A 319 -4.41 6.64 -14.88
C ILE A 319 -4.73 7.74 -15.90
N ALA A 320 -3.74 8.24 -16.64
CA ALA A 320 -3.96 9.25 -17.66
C ALA A 320 -4.91 8.76 -18.76
N MET A 321 -4.76 7.52 -19.21
CA MET A 321 -5.68 6.90 -20.19
C MET A 321 -7.12 6.86 -19.64
N GLU A 322 -7.32 6.51 -18.38
CA GLU A 322 -8.64 6.46 -17.74
C GLU A 322 -9.30 7.85 -17.66
N VAL A 323 -8.53 8.85 -17.22
CA VAL A 323 -9.03 10.23 -17.12
C VAL A 323 -9.38 10.80 -18.50
N VAL A 324 -8.54 10.55 -19.51
CA VAL A 324 -8.81 10.97 -20.89
C VAL A 324 -10.08 10.31 -21.44
N MET A 325 -10.22 8.99 -21.24
CA MET A 325 -11.41 8.26 -21.65
C MET A 325 -12.68 8.78 -20.95
N ALA A 326 -12.58 9.05 -19.64
CA ALA A 326 -13.68 9.61 -18.85
C ALA A 326 -14.11 11.00 -19.35
N ARG A 327 -13.13 11.86 -19.68
CA ARG A 327 -13.39 13.19 -20.26
C ARG A 327 -14.07 13.06 -21.63
N ASP A 328 -13.54 12.24 -22.50
CA ASP A 328 -14.01 12.12 -23.90
C ASP A 328 -15.40 11.47 -23.99
N THR A 329 -15.82 10.76 -22.94
CA THR A 329 -17.16 10.13 -22.82
C THR A 329 -18.10 10.85 -21.85
N ASP A 330 -17.72 12.02 -21.32
CA ASP A 330 -18.48 12.79 -20.31
C ASP A 330 -18.80 12.00 -19.03
N ARG A 331 -17.86 11.16 -18.60
CA ARG A 331 -17.98 10.26 -17.45
C ARG A 331 -16.96 10.53 -16.33
N LEU A 332 -16.43 11.76 -16.24
CA LEU A 332 -15.45 12.11 -15.20
C LEU A 332 -15.94 11.79 -13.78
N LYS A 333 -17.24 11.94 -13.51
CA LYS A 333 -17.85 11.59 -12.21
C LYS A 333 -17.75 10.11 -11.84
N ASP A 334 -17.46 9.24 -12.80
CA ASP A 334 -17.33 7.80 -12.56
C ASP A 334 -15.90 7.43 -12.09
N VAL A 335 -14.93 8.33 -12.25
CA VAL A 335 -13.53 8.11 -11.90
C VAL A 335 -12.97 9.10 -10.88
N LEU A 336 -13.74 10.16 -10.57
CA LEU A 336 -13.36 11.21 -9.63
C LEU A 336 -14.34 11.26 -8.45
N THR A 337 -13.79 11.53 -7.25
CA THR A 337 -14.60 11.79 -6.05
C THR A 337 -14.24 13.12 -5.43
#